data_26901e8c2f7bd4707b103ed829fd3887
#
_entry.id   26901e8c2f7bd4707b103ed829fd3887
#
_cell.length_a   1.000
_cell.length_b   1.000
_cell.length_c   1.000
_cell.angle_alpha   90.00
_cell.angle_beta   90.00
_cell.angle_gamma   90.00
#
_symmetry.space_group_name_H-M   'P 1'
#
loop_
_entity.id
_entity.type
_entity.pdbx_description
1 polymer ?
#
loop_
_entity_poly.entity_id
_entity_poly.type
_entity_poly.pdbx_seq_one_letter_code
_entity_poly.pdbx_strand_id
1 'polypeptide(L)'
;MAFEHGGALRIEVEGVKETIDALRRIDRALVTELKKGFREDAQPILSSAKGYARALGGSGDYAASMAIRTIKDGVRIQASDPGSGTIEFAHRGAFYRSGVRAGKPAGVPSGNPPRALVKASLEHEDEVKRSVETRIERVITRYLHG
;
A
#
# COMPACT_ATOMS: atom_id res chain seq x y z
N MET A 1 8.90 -0.15 2.80
CA MET A 1 7.56 -0.71 2.56
C MET A 1 7.68 -2.20 2.32
N ALA A 2 6.73 -2.96 2.81
CA ALA A 2 6.64 -4.40 2.58
C ALA A 2 5.34 -4.73 1.87
N PHE A 3 5.31 -5.82 1.12
CA PHE A 3 4.12 -6.33 0.45
C PHE A 3 4.05 -7.84 0.57
N GLU A 4 2.82 -8.37 0.58
CA GLU A 4 2.57 -9.81 0.67
C GLU A 4 2.14 -10.36 -0.69
N HIS A 5 2.47 -11.61 -0.92
CA HIS A 5 2.03 -12.40 -2.06
C HIS A 5 0.90 -13.32 -1.63
N GLY A 6 0.19 -13.86 -2.56
CA GLY A 6 -0.99 -14.69 -2.33
C GLY A 6 -2.19 -14.05 -3.01
N GLY A 7 -3.39 -14.30 -2.60
CA GLY A 7 -4.58 -13.70 -3.22
C GLY A 7 -4.59 -12.19 -3.08
N ALA A 8 -4.75 -11.68 -1.87
CA ALA A 8 -4.76 -10.26 -1.57
C ALA A 8 -3.34 -9.68 -1.54
N LEU A 9 -3.22 -8.41 -1.93
CA LEU A 9 -1.95 -7.67 -1.85
C LEU A 9 -2.02 -6.60 -0.77
N ARG A 10 -0.90 -6.39 -0.07
CA ARG A 10 -0.76 -5.40 1.01
C ARG A 10 0.56 -4.67 0.89
N ILE A 11 0.52 -3.35 1.05
CA ILE A 11 1.69 -2.49 1.13
C ILE A 11 1.65 -1.79 2.49
N GLU A 12 2.70 -1.94 3.28
CA GLU A 12 2.79 -1.31 4.60
C GLU A 12 3.94 -0.31 4.62
N VAL A 13 3.71 0.82 5.29
CA VAL A 13 4.75 1.82 5.52
C VAL A 13 5.55 1.38 6.73
N GLU A 14 6.78 0.93 6.50
CA GLU A 14 7.69 0.45 7.54
C GLU A 14 8.58 1.58 8.09
N GLY A 15 9.19 1.33 9.22
CA GLY A 15 10.16 2.23 9.83
C GLY A 15 9.57 3.28 10.75
N VAL A 16 8.25 3.30 10.93
CA VAL A 16 7.56 4.26 11.82
C VAL A 16 7.12 3.64 13.15
N LYS A 17 7.23 2.32 13.29
CA LYS A 17 6.74 1.60 14.47
C LYS A 17 7.36 2.10 15.76
N GLU A 18 8.66 2.21 15.83
CA GLU A 18 9.39 2.64 17.03
C GLU A 18 9.01 4.06 17.45
N THR A 19 8.88 4.95 16.46
CA THR A 19 8.46 6.33 16.70
C THR A 19 7.03 6.38 17.22
N ILE A 20 6.12 5.61 16.62
CA ILE A 20 4.73 5.53 17.04
C ILE A 20 4.63 4.96 18.46
N ASP A 21 5.38 3.93 18.79
CA ASP A 21 5.39 3.37 20.13
C ASP A 21 5.91 4.37 21.17
N ALA A 22 6.94 5.13 20.84
CA ALA A 22 7.45 6.19 21.70
C ALA A 22 6.39 7.29 21.93
N LEU A 23 5.76 7.76 20.86
CA LEU A 23 4.70 8.77 20.95
C LEU A 23 3.46 8.27 21.70
N ARG A 24 3.12 6.99 21.56
CA ARG A 24 1.98 6.39 22.27
C ARG A 24 2.16 6.42 23.77
N ARG A 25 3.39 6.31 24.25
CA ARG A 25 3.72 6.43 25.68
C ARG A 25 3.55 7.85 26.20
N ILE A 26 3.67 8.82 25.32
CA ILE A 26 3.54 10.23 25.66
C ILE A 26 2.09 10.68 25.58
N ASP A 27 1.44 10.49 24.43
CA ASP A 27 0.07 10.91 24.19
C ASP A 27 -0.56 10.11 23.04
N ARG A 28 -1.60 9.34 23.36
CA ARG A 28 -2.34 8.54 22.37
C ARG A 28 -3.04 9.39 21.32
N ALA A 29 -3.44 10.61 21.65
CA ALA A 29 -4.10 11.51 20.71
C ALA A 29 -3.16 11.91 19.58
N LEU A 30 -1.86 12.07 19.86
CA LEU A 30 -0.85 12.35 18.85
C LEU A 30 -0.74 11.20 17.84
N VAL A 31 -0.82 9.97 18.31
CA VAL A 31 -0.76 8.79 17.42
C VAL A 31 -1.97 8.75 16.51
N THR A 32 -3.16 9.03 17.03
CA THR A 32 -4.38 9.09 16.23
C THR A 32 -4.29 10.16 15.15
N GLU A 33 -3.81 11.34 15.50
CA GLU A 33 -3.60 12.43 14.55
C GLU A 33 -2.60 12.04 13.45
N LEU A 34 -1.47 11.43 13.83
CA LEU A 34 -0.47 10.97 12.89
C LEU A 34 -1.02 9.94 11.91
N LYS A 35 -1.76 8.96 12.39
CA LYS A 35 -2.35 7.92 11.52
C LYS A 35 -3.32 8.50 10.50
N LYS A 36 -4.12 9.48 10.90
CA LYS A 36 -4.96 10.23 9.96
C LYS A 36 -4.14 10.87 8.85
N GLY A 37 -3.05 11.53 9.24
CA GLY A 37 -2.13 12.15 8.28
C GLY A 37 -1.44 11.15 7.37
N PHE A 38 -1.04 9.99 7.88
CA PHE A 38 -0.43 8.94 7.07
C PHE A 38 -1.38 8.44 5.98
N ARG A 39 -2.68 8.39 6.25
CA ARG A 39 -3.67 8.06 5.22
C ARG A 39 -3.64 9.08 4.07
N GLU A 40 -3.52 10.36 4.38
CA GLU A 40 -3.37 11.41 3.37
C GLU A 40 -2.06 11.27 2.60
N ASP A 41 -0.97 10.98 3.30
CA ASP A 41 0.36 10.81 2.71
C ASP A 41 0.42 9.61 1.74
N ALA A 42 -0.38 8.58 1.99
CA ALA A 42 -0.46 7.39 1.16
C ALA A 42 -1.41 7.53 -0.04
N GLN A 43 -2.24 8.58 -0.12
CA GLN A 43 -3.18 8.77 -1.22
C GLN A 43 -2.57 8.73 -2.62
N PRO A 44 -1.37 9.30 -2.88
CA PRO A 44 -0.76 9.19 -4.20
C PRO A 44 -0.60 7.75 -4.68
N ILE A 45 -0.24 6.84 -3.77
CA ILE A 45 -0.13 5.41 -4.12
C ILE A 45 -1.49 4.86 -4.51
N LEU A 46 -2.52 5.10 -3.69
CA LEU A 46 -3.87 4.58 -3.95
C LEU A 46 -4.42 5.10 -5.29
N SER A 47 -4.30 6.39 -5.53
CA SER A 47 -4.81 7.03 -6.76
C SER A 47 -4.13 6.47 -7.99
N SER A 48 -2.81 6.37 -8.00
CA SER A 48 -2.05 5.80 -9.11
C SER A 48 -2.35 4.32 -9.31
N ALA A 49 -2.41 3.56 -8.22
CA ALA A 49 -2.71 2.13 -8.27
C ALA A 49 -4.08 1.86 -8.89
N LYS A 50 -5.10 2.59 -8.49
CA LYS A 50 -6.44 2.47 -9.07
C LYS A 50 -6.46 2.83 -10.55
N GLY A 51 -5.75 3.88 -10.93
CA GLY A 51 -5.62 4.28 -12.33
C GLY A 51 -4.98 3.19 -13.18
N TYR A 52 -3.87 2.64 -12.72
CA TYR A 52 -3.20 1.53 -13.41
C TYR A 52 -4.08 0.28 -13.49
N ALA A 53 -4.73 -0.08 -12.38
CA ALA A 53 -5.59 -1.26 -12.35
C ALA A 53 -6.77 -1.14 -13.33
N ARG A 54 -7.39 0.03 -13.41
CA ARG A 54 -8.48 0.28 -14.36
C ARG A 54 -7.99 0.18 -15.82
N ALA A 55 -6.79 0.66 -16.08
CA ALA A 55 -6.19 0.61 -17.42
C ALA A 55 -5.90 -0.84 -17.88
N LEU A 56 -5.80 -1.79 -16.95
CA LEU A 56 -5.63 -3.20 -17.30
C LEU A 56 -6.91 -3.82 -17.87
N GLY A 57 -8.06 -3.21 -17.66
CA GLY A 57 -9.35 -3.72 -18.11
C GLY A 57 -9.91 -4.80 -17.17
N GLY A 58 -10.79 -5.66 -17.70
CA GLY A 58 -11.45 -6.70 -16.92
C GLY A 58 -12.66 -6.20 -16.15
N SER A 59 -13.02 -6.89 -15.05
CA SER A 59 -14.19 -6.56 -14.25
C SER A 59 -14.08 -5.27 -13.43
N GLY A 60 -12.88 -4.80 -13.19
CA GLY A 60 -12.63 -3.66 -12.31
C GLY A 60 -12.56 -4.02 -10.81
N ASP A 61 -12.72 -5.29 -10.46
CA ASP A 61 -12.72 -5.73 -9.06
C ASP A 61 -11.39 -5.45 -8.36
N TYR A 62 -10.29 -5.56 -9.07
CA TYR A 62 -8.98 -5.27 -8.49
C TYR A 62 -8.90 -3.81 -8.02
N ALA A 63 -9.22 -2.86 -8.89
CA ALA A 63 -9.21 -1.44 -8.53
C ALA A 63 -10.22 -1.13 -7.42
N ALA A 64 -11.43 -1.68 -7.53
CA ALA A 64 -12.49 -1.45 -6.54
C ALA A 64 -12.14 -1.99 -5.16
N SER A 65 -11.33 -3.04 -5.08
CA SER A 65 -10.92 -3.65 -3.80
C SER A 65 -9.81 -2.90 -3.08
N MET A 66 -9.17 -1.93 -3.74
CA MET A 66 -8.06 -1.17 -3.16
C MET A 66 -8.55 -0.14 -2.15
N ALA A 67 -7.94 -0.14 -0.96
CA ALA A 67 -8.25 0.81 0.11
C ALA A 67 -7.05 1.04 1.01
N ILE A 68 -7.05 2.19 1.68
CA ILE A 68 -6.10 2.48 2.76
C ILE A 68 -6.76 2.11 4.07
N ARG A 69 -6.05 1.33 4.90
CA ARG A 69 -6.50 0.94 6.24
C ARG A 69 -5.51 1.44 7.28
N THR A 70 -6.04 1.95 8.38
CA THR A 70 -5.23 2.27 9.55
C THR A 70 -4.92 0.98 10.29
N ILE A 71 -3.64 0.78 10.62
CA ILE A 71 -3.18 -0.37 11.40
C ILE A 71 -2.51 0.12 12.68
N LYS A 72 -2.11 -0.79 13.56
CA LYS A 72 -1.57 -0.43 14.88
C LYS A 72 -0.39 0.56 14.78
N ASP A 73 0.54 0.32 13.87
CA ASP A 73 1.78 1.08 13.79
C ASP A 73 1.90 1.96 12.54
N GLY A 74 0.77 2.23 11.87
CA GLY A 74 0.80 3.07 10.69
C GLY A 74 -0.41 2.91 9.79
N VAL A 75 -0.17 2.77 8.49
CA VAL A 75 -1.20 2.55 7.48
C VAL A 75 -0.82 1.42 6.54
N ARG A 76 -1.84 0.79 5.98
CA ARG A 76 -1.73 -0.28 5.00
C ARG A 76 -2.57 0.08 3.79
N ILE A 77 -2.00 -0.09 2.60
CA ILE A 77 -2.75 -0.03 1.36
C ILE A 77 -2.94 -1.47 0.91
N GLN A 78 -4.18 -1.89 0.74
CA GLN A 78 -4.47 -3.29 0.40
C GLN A 78 -5.43 -3.38 -0.77
N ALA A 79 -5.29 -4.45 -1.54
CA ALA A 79 -6.23 -4.90 -2.54
C ALA A 79 -6.78 -6.24 -2.06
N SER A 80 -8.03 -6.25 -1.63
CA SER A 80 -8.64 -7.42 -0.98
C SER A 80 -9.20 -8.44 -1.97
N ASP A 81 -9.29 -8.10 -3.25
CA ASP A 81 -9.72 -9.07 -4.25
C ASP A 81 -8.78 -10.29 -4.29
N PRO A 82 -9.30 -11.52 -4.24
CA PRO A 82 -8.46 -12.73 -4.24
C PRO A 82 -7.57 -12.88 -5.47
N GLY A 83 -7.94 -12.27 -6.59
CA GLY A 83 -7.15 -12.28 -7.81
C GLY A 83 -6.04 -11.23 -7.88
N SER A 84 -5.91 -10.37 -6.86
CA SER A 84 -5.01 -9.21 -6.89
C SER A 84 -3.56 -9.56 -7.22
N GLY A 85 -2.98 -10.55 -6.54
CA GLY A 85 -1.60 -10.97 -6.79
C GLY A 85 -1.39 -11.49 -8.21
N THR A 86 -2.35 -12.27 -8.71
CA THR A 86 -2.31 -12.80 -10.07
C THR A 86 -2.37 -11.68 -11.10
N ILE A 87 -3.28 -10.72 -10.91
CA ILE A 87 -3.44 -9.58 -11.83
C ILE A 87 -2.18 -8.69 -11.82
N GLU A 88 -1.65 -8.42 -10.64
CA GLU A 88 -0.47 -7.55 -10.48
C GLU A 88 0.74 -8.07 -11.26
N PHE A 89 0.97 -9.37 -11.23
CA PHE A 89 2.15 -10.00 -11.81
C PHE A 89 1.87 -10.84 -13.06
N ALA A 90 0.64 -10.79 -13.59
CA ALA A 90 0.27 -11.56 -14.76
C ALA A 90 1.03 -11.09 -16.01
N HIS A 91 1.39 -12.04 -16.85
CA HIS A 91 1.88 -11.72 -18.17
C HIS A 91 0.70 -11.36 -19.09
N ARG A 92 0.89 -10.33 -19.90
CA ARG A 92 -0.14 -9.91 -20.87
C ARG A 92 -0.55 -11.09 -21.77
N GLY A 93 -1.83 -11.43 -21.75
CA GLY A 93 -2.37 -12.57 -22.49
C GLY A 93 -2.44 -13.88 -21.70
N ALA A 94 -1.62 -14.09 -20.71
CA ALA A 94 -1.68 -15.30 -19.90
C ALA A 94 -2.88 -15.30 -18.94
N PHE A 95 -3.26 -14.14 -18.45
CA PHE A 95 -4.40 -13.95 -17.56
C PHE A 95 -5.73 -14.37 -18.19
N TYR A 96 -5.92 -14.10 -19.47
CA TYR A 96 -7.20 -14.35 -20.15
C TYR A 96 -7.40 -15.77 -20.65
N ARG A 97 -6.39 -16.63 -20.59
CA ARG A 97 -6.48 -18.00 -21.10
C ARG A 97 -7.00 -19.01 -20.09
N SER A 98 -6.63 -18.85 -18.82
CA SER A 98 -6.97 -19.85 -17.80
C SER A 98 -7.17 -19.29 -16.40
N GLY A 99 -6.97 -18.00 -16.19
CA GLY A 99 -6.98 -17.39 -14.86
C GLY A 99 -5.78 -17.78 -14.00
N VAL A 100 -5.15 -18.91 -14.28
CA VAL A 100 -3.96 -19.38 -13.61
C VAL A 100 -3.00 -19.93 -14.65
N ARG A 101 -1.75 -19.54 -14.60
CA ARG A 101 -0.73 -20.11 -15.45
C ARG A 101 -0.40 -21.53 -15.00
N ALA A 102 -0.37 -22.47 -15.95
CA ALA A 102 -0.03 -23.86 -15.65
C ALA A 102 1.32 -23.91 -14.89
N GLY A 103 1.33 -24.66 -13.79
CA GLY A 103 2.53 -24.86 -12.98
C GLY A 103 2.89 -23.73 -12.00
N LYS A 104 2.10 -22.64 -11.93
CA LYS A 104 2.32 -21.57 -10.96
C LYS A 104 1.10 -21.33 -10.10
N PRO A 105 1.24 -21.31 -8.77
CA PRO A 105 0.14 -20.94 -7.88
C PRO A 105 -0.31 -19.49 -8.15
N ALA A 106 -1.61 -19.26 -8.00
CA ALA A 106 -2.16 -17.91 -8.11
C ALA A 106 -1.54 -17.00 -7.05
N GLY A 107 -1.25 -15.75 -7.43
CA GLY A 107 -0.70 -14.76 -6.52
C GLY A 107 0.80 -14.82 -6.29
N VAL A 108 1.50 -15.82 -6.83
CA VAL A 108 2.95 -15.88 -6.72
C VAL A 108 3.59 -15.02 -7.82
N PRO A 109 4.56 -14.14 -7.48
CA PRO A 109 5.27 -13.36 -8.48
C PRO A 109 5.93 -14.26 -9.53
N SER A 110 5.69 -13.94 -10.79
CA SER A 110 6.17 -14.75 -11.92
C SER A 110 7.49 -14.25 -12.51
N GLY A 111 8.13 -13.26 -11.89
CA GLY A 111 9.26 -12.55 -12.47
C GLY A 111 8.87 -11.43 -13.43
N ASN A 112 7.59 -11.26 -13.70
CA ASN A 112 7.08 -10.15 -14.50
C ASN A 112 7.07 -8.85 -13.69
N PRO A 113 7.21 -7.69 -14.33
CA PRO A 113 7.11 -6.43 -13.62
C PRO A 113 5.72 -6.22 -13.02
N PRO A 114 5.62 -5.52 -11.88
CA PRO A 114 4.33 -5.19 -11.28
C PRO A 114 3.54 -4.23 -12.17
N ARG A 115 2.21 -4.29 -12.08
CA ARG A 115 1.33 -3.61 -13.03
C ARG A 115 0.47 -2.49 -12.44
N ALA A 116 0.18 -2.51 -11.15
CA ALA A 116 -0.71 -1.53 -10.53
C ALA A 116 -0.30 -1.17 -9.09
N LEU A 117 -0.69 -1.92 -8.08
CA LEU A 117 -0.47 -1.56 -6.67
C LEU A 117 1.02 -1.52 -6.32
N VAL A 118 1.75 -2.56 -6.62
CA VAL A 118 3.20 -2.61 -6.34
C VAL A 118 3.94 -1.60 -7.22
N LYS A 119 3.54 -1.45 -8.49
CA LYS A 119 4.08 -0.43 -9.38
C LYS A 119 3.92 0.98 -8.80
N ALA A 120 2.71 1.33 -8.37
CA ALA A 120 2.43 2.64 -7.77
C ALA A 120 3.22 2.85 -6.48
N SER A 121 3.34 1.83 -5.63
CA SER A 121 4.10 1.93 -4.39
C SER A 121 5.57 2.19 -4.64
N LEU A 122 6.17 1.55 -5.64
CA LEU A 122 7.57 1.77 -6.01
C LEU A 122 7.79 3.18 -6.58
N GLU A 123 6.87 3.67 -7.40
CA GLU A 123 6.96 5.00 -8.00
C GLU A 123 6.85 6.12 -6.96
N HIS A 124 6.02 5.95 -5.95
CA HIS A 124 5.73 6.96 -4.92
C HIS A 124 6.46 6.74 -3.59
N GLU A 125 7.33 5.75 -3.51
CA GLU A 125 7.98 5.35 -2.25
C GLU A 125 8.71 6.52 -1.58
N ASP A 126 9.57 7.22 -2.31
CA ASP A 126 10.36 8.31 -1.76
C ASP A 126 9.49 9.51 -1.36
N GLU A 127 8.49 9.82 -2.16
CA GLU A 127 7.53 10.88 -1.87
C GLU A 127 6.77 10.59 -0.59
N VAL A 128 6.24 9.38 -0.44
CA VAL A 128 5.46 8.97 0.73
C VAL A 128 6.34 8.95 1.98
N LYS A 129 7.54 8.40 1.90
CA LYS A 129 8.49 8.40 3.02
C LYS A 129 8.79 9.82 3.49
N ARG A 130 9.05 10.72 2.57
CA ARG A 130 9.32 12.13 2.87
C ARG A 130 8.12 12.80 3.55
N SER A 131 6.93 12.57 3.05
CA SER A 131 5.70 13.11 3.62
C SER A 131 5.47 12.61 5.04
N VAL A 132 5.66 11.32 5.27
CA VAL A 132 5.52 10.69 6.59
C VAL A 132 6.55 11.25 7.57
N GLU A 133 7.82 11.34 7.18
CA GLU A 133 8.89 11.88 8.01
C GLU A 133 8.64 13.34 8.37
N THR A 134 8.26 14.17 7.41
CA THR A 134 7.93 15.58 7.64
C THR A 134 6.76 15.73 8.61
N ARG A 135 5.75 14.88 8.49
CA ARG A 135 4.59 14.91 9.39
C ARG A 135 4.99 14.54 10.81
N ILE A 136 5.81 13.53 10.99
CA ILE A 136 6.32 13.10 12.30
C ILE A 136 7.12 14.25 12.93
N GLU A 137 8.02 14.87 12.17
CA GLU A 137 8.82 16.01 12.65
C GLU A 137 7.94 17.17 13.10
N ARG A 138 6.91 17.51 12.35
CA ARG A 138 5.98 18.58 12.72
C ARG A 138 5.25 18.29 14.02
N VAL A 139 4.78 17.07 14.21
CA VAL A 139 4.08 16.67 15.42
C VAL A 139 5.02 16.75 16.63
N ILE A 140 6.23 16.23 16.50
CA ILE A 140 7.24 16.27 17.56
C ILE A 140 7.59 17.71 17.90
N THR A 141 7.82 18.55 16.91
CA THR A 141 8.14 19.97 17.12
C THR A 141 7.02 20.70 17.84
N ARG A 142 5.77 20.48 17.45
CA ARG A 142 4.62 21.07 18.15
C ARG A 142 4.54 20.60 19.60
N TYR A 143 4.78 19.33 19.84
CA TYR A 143 4.74 18.77 21.19
C TYR A 143 5.82 19.38 22.09
N LEU A 144 7.05 19.54 21.55
CA LEU A 144 8.18 20.09 22.33
C LEU A 144 8.09 21.60 22.56
N HIS A 145 7.46 22.34 21.67
CA HIS A 145 7.44 23.81 21.69
C HIS A 145 6.04 24.42 21.87
N GLY A 146 5.05 23.60 21.87
CA GLY A 146 3.66 24.02 22.03
C GLY A 146 3.11 23.72 23.37
#